data_3a406e0a6fd88d9866c76fdff9574c9b
#
_entry.id   3a406e0a6fd88d9866c76fdff9574c9b
#
_cell.length_a   1.000
_cell.length_b   1.000
_cell.length_c   1.000
_cell.angle_alpha   90.00
_cell.angle_beta   90.00
_cell.angle_gamma   90.00
#
_symmetry.space_group_name_H-M   'P 1'
#
loop_
_entity.id
_entity.type
_entity.pdbx_description
1 polymer ?
#
loop_
_entity_poly.entity_id
_entity_poly.type
_entity_poly.pdbx_seq_one_letter_code
_entity_poly.pdbx_strand_id
1 'polypeptide(L)'
;MDPEIRARLEAVPGHVGFFFRNLITGETHAYHSQDCFQAASIIKLPIFAAVLLRAREEAGVLEQRLLIRDEEKVPGCGALQHITGDREYDVLTLCKLMITISDNTATNALIRHFGIEALNRDFQRLGLEKTRIYRLLFDAEAAAAGWENLFQPEELARLLEKIYRKECISPEASRQLEDVLALQQINHKIPGRLPAGLRVAHKTGEDSGITNDL
;
A
#
# COMPACT_ATOMS: atom_id res chain seq x y z
N MET A 1 0.78 -20.16 17.09
CA MET A 1 1.12 -18.80 17.62
C MET A 1 1.49 -18.94 19.09
N ASP A 2 2.56 -18.29 19.50
CA ASP A 2 3.00 -18.20 20.88
C ASP A 2 1.88 -17.65 21.78
N PRO A 3 1.59 -18.27 22.95
CA PRO A 3 0.54 -17.82 23.85
C PRO A 3 0.71 -16.37 24.35
N GLU A 4 1.95 -15.90 24.54
CA GLU A 4 2.22 -14.53 24.96
C GLU A 4 1.89 -13.53 23.84
N ILE A 5 2.25 -13.84 22.59
CA ILE A 5 1.88 -13.00 21.43
C ILE A 5 0.36 -12.93 21.32
N ARG A 6 -0.32 -14.08 21.44
CA ARG A 6 -1.78 -14.13 21.39
C ARG A 6 -2.43 -13.26 22.47
N ALA A 7 -2.00 -13.40 23.71
CA ALA A 7 -2.51 -12.61 24.82
C ALA A 7 -2.33 -11.10 24.60
N ARG A 8 -1.19 -10.69 24.02
CA ARG A 8 -0.93 -9.28 23.67
C ARG A 8 -1.88 -8.77 22.59
N LEU A 9 -2.14 -9.58 21.54
CA LEU A 9 -3.09 -9.20 20.47
C LEU A 9 -4.52 -9.08 21.01
N GLU A 10 -4.95 -10.01 21.89
CA GLU A 10 -6.26 -10.02 22.53
C GLU A 10 -6.46 -8.85 23.51
N ALA A 11 -5.37 -8.33 24.10
CA ALA A 11 -5.42 -7.19 25.01
C ALA A 11 -5.52 -5.82 24.31
N VAL A 12 -5.30 -5.75 22.99
CA VAL A 12 -5.44 -4.50 22.24
C VAL A 12 -6.90 -4.15 22.10
N PRO A 13 -7.34 -2.94 22.53
CA PRO A 13 -8.73 -2.52 22.32
C PRO A 13 -8.98 -2.28 20.83
N GLY A 14 -9.91 -3.04 20.24
CA GLY A 14 -10.29 -2.94 18.84
C GLY A 14 -10.12 -4.24 18.04
N HIS A 15 -10.30 -4.16 16.73
CA HIS A 15 -10.16 -5.27 15.82
C HIS A 15 -8.72 -5.35 15.32
N VAL A 16 -8.01 -6.44 15.63
CA VAL A 16 -6.60 -6.64 15.32
C VAL A 16 -6.45 -7.76 14.32
N GLY A 17 -5.73 -7.53 13.22
CA GLY A 17 -5.28 -8.52 12.27
C GLY A 17 -3.76 -8.65 12.29
N PHE A 18 -3.27 -9.87 12.27
CA PHE A 18 -1.83 -10.14 12.27
C PHE A 18 -1.51 -11.34 11.39
N PHE A 19 -0.45 -11.21 10.58
CA PHE A 19 0.15 -12.29 9.83
C PHE A 19 1.67 -12.16 9.85
N PHE A 20 2.34 -13.25 10.15
CA PHE A 20 3.79 -13.37 10.12
C PHE A 20 4.20 -14.66 9.44
N ARG A 21 5.23 -14.59 8.62
CA ARG A 21 5.88 -15.77 8.04
C ARG A 21 7.39 -15.59 8.02
N ASN A 22 8.10 -16.52 8.63
CA ASN A 22 9.54 -16.65 8.46
C ASN A 22 9.83 -17.41 7.17
N LEU A 23 10.41 -16.74 6.17
CA LEU A 23 10.64 -17.34 4.85
C LEU A 23 11.84 -18.31 4.81
N ILE A 24 12.62 -18.39 5.88
CA ILE A 24 13.74 -19.36 6.03
C ILE A 24 13.23 -20.65 6.66
N THR A 25 12.51 -20.55 7.77
CA THR A 25 12.04 -21.72 8.54
C THR A 25 10.66 -22.22 8.08
N GLY A 26 9.89 -21.40 7.38
CA GLY A 26 8.49 -21.66 7.02
C GLY A 26 7.50 -21.43 8.17
N GLU A 27 7.97 -21.01 9.35
CA GLU A 27 7.11 -20.72 10.50
C GLU A 27 6.10 -19.64 10.17
N THR A 28 4.84 -19.87 10.52
CA THR A 28 3.73 -18.93 10.23
C THR A 28 2.88 -18.72 11.48
N HIS A 29 2.55 -17.47 11.75
CA HIS A 29 1.61 -17.07 12.77
C HIS A 29 0.54 -16.15 12.17
N ALA A 30 -0.71 -16.41 12.52
CA ALA A 30 -1.85 -15.66 12.00
C ALA A 30 -2.89 -15.44 13.10
N TYR A 31 -3.49 -14.25 13.10
CA TYR A 31 -4.60 -13.87 13.97
C TYR A 31 -5.53 -12.94 13.20
N HIS A 32 -6.79 -13.31 13.02
CA HIS A 32 -7.75 -12.62 12.17
C HIS A 32 -7.19 -12.19 10.79
N SER A 33 -6.27 -12.97 10.25
CA SER A 33 -5.54 -12.62 9.01
C SER A 33 -6.41 -12.66 7.76
N GLN A 34 -7.56 -13.32 7.84
CA GLN A 34 -8.53 -13.43 6.75
C GLN A 34 -9.69 -12.41 6.87
N ASP A 35 -9.72 -11.63 7.93
CA ASP A 35 -10.68 -10.54 8.06
C ASP A 35 -10.28 -9.35 7.18
N CYS A 36 -11.27 -8.53 6.82
CA CYS A 36 -11.03 -7.29 6.10
C CYS A 36 -10.89 -6.12 7.07
N PHE A 37 -9.89 -5.29 6.83
CA PHE A 37 -9.59 -4.09 7.61
C PHE A 37 -9.60 -2.85 6.72
N GLN A 38 -9.89 -1.69 7.29
CA GLN A 38 -9.70 -0.42 6.60
C GLN A 38 -8.23 -0.23 6.27
N ALA A 39 -7.95 0.00 4.99
CA ALA A 39 -6.58 -0.04 4.49
C ALA A 39 -5.77 1.20 4.88
N ALA A 40 -6.41 2.37 5.04
CA ALA A 40 -5.67 3.63 5.06
C ALA A 40 -4.61 3.62 3.94
N SER A 41 -3.36 4.01 4.22
CA SER A 41 -2.32 4.06 3.20
C SER A 41 -1.69 2.71 2.81
N ILE A 42 -2.12 1.59 3.42
CA ILE A 42 -1.67 0.25 2.99
C ILE A 42 -2.13 -0.07 1.56
N ILE A 43 -3.29 0.48 1.13
CA ILE A 43 -3.81 0.29 -0.24
C ILE A 43 -2.83 0.75 -1.34
N LYS A 44 -1.85 1.57 -1.01
CA LYS A 44 -0.85 2.11 -1.94
C LYS A 44 0.10 1.05 -2.48
N LEU A 45 0.39 0.00 -1.69
CA LEU A 45 1.20 -1.12 -2.17
C LEU A 45 0.54 -1.88 -3.32
N PRO A 46 -0.70 -2.38 -3.20
CA PRO A 46 -1.37 -3.02 -4.34
C PRO A 46 -1.60 -2.07 -5.52
N ILE A 47 -1.80 -0.77 -5.31
CA ILE A 47 -1.87 0.20 -6.41
C ILE A 47 -0.55 0.22 -7.20
N PHE A 48 0.60 0.30 -6.52
CA PHE A 48 1.89 0.29 -7.20
C PHE A 48 2.13 -1.03 -7.95
N ALA A 49 1.79 -2.17 -7.35
CA ALA A 49 1.88 -3.47 -8.02
C ALA A 49 0.97 -3.52 -9.28
N ALA A 50 -0.25 -2.98 -9.21
CA ALA A 50 -1.14 -2.91 -10.37
C ALA A 50 -0.58 -2.02 -11.49
N VAL A 51 0.02 -0.87 -11.15
CA VAL A 51 0.70 -0.01 -12.13
C VAL A 51 1.84 -0.75 -12.84
N LEU A 52 2.67 -1.49 -12.10
CA LEU A 52 3.76 -2.28 -12.69
C LEU A 52 3.25 -3.47 -13.52
N LEU A 53 2.11 -4.05 -13.15
CA LEU A 53 1.47 -5.08 -13.96
C LEU A 53 1.07 -4.53 -15.34
N ARG A 54 0.50 -3.33 -15.37
CA ARG A 54 0.16 -2.62 -16.63
C ARG A 54 1.40 -2.24 -17.43
N ALA A 55 2.42 -1.71 -16.76
CA ALA A 55 3.67 -1.34 -17.43
C ALA A 55 4.41 -2.53 -18.07
N ARG A 56 4.18 -3.75 -17.58
CA ARG A 56 4.66 -4.97 -18.22
C ARG A 56 3.91 -5.30 -19.52
N GLU A 57 2.62 -4.96 -19.57
CA GLU A 57 1.73 -5.28 -20.70
C GLU A 57 1.75 -4.18 -21.78
N GLU A 58 1.98 -2.94 -21.38
CA GLU A 58 1.99 -1.76 -22.24
C GLU A 58 3.23 -0.92 -21.98
N ALA A 59 4.04 -0.73 -23.01
CA ALA A 59 5.22 0.12 -22.93
C ALA A 59 4.85 1.59 -22.77
N GLY A 60 5.65 2.34 -21.99
CA GLY A 60 5.46 3.77 -21.78
C GLY A 60 4.49 4.15 -20.67
N VAL A 61 3.86 3.18 -19.98
CA VAL A 61 2.93 3.46 -18.85
C VAL A 61 3.61 4.26 -17.75
N LEU A 62 4.85 3.93 -17.38
CA LEU A 62 5.56 4.60 -16.29
C LEU A 62 6.00 6.02 -16.64
N GLU A 63 6.20 6.29 -17.93
CA GLU A 63 6.60 7.58 -18.49
C GLU A 63 5.42 8.50 -18.81
N GLN A 64 4.18 8.00 -18.77
CA GLN A 64 2.98 8.83 -18.97
C GLN A 64 2.97 9.98 -17.98
N ARG A 65 2.66 11.17 -18.46
CA ARG A 65 2.64 12.38 -17.63
C ARG A 65 1.22 12.73 -17.22
N LEU A 66 1.02 12.92 -15.92
CA LEU A 66 -0.25 13.31 -15.35
C LEU A 66 -0.17 14.75 -14.83
N LEU A 67 -1.11 15.58 -15.26
CA LEU A 67 -1.26 16.94 -14.73
C LEU A 67 -1.94 16.87 -13.36
N ILE A 68 -1.28 17.40 -12.35
CA ILE A 68 -1.83 17.59 -11.00
C ILE A 68 -2.23 19.05 -10.86
N ARG A 69 -3.52 19.31 -10.76
CA ARG A 69 -4.05 20.68 -10.55
C ARG A 69 -4.06 21.04 -9.07
N ASP A 70 -3.96 22.34 -8.78
CA ASP A 70 -4.01 22.82 -7.39
C ASP A 70 -5.29 22.37 -6.68
N GLU A 71 -6.42 22.40 -7.34
CA GLU A 71 -7.73 21.99 -6.82
C GLU A 71 -7.88 20.48 -6.53
N GLU A 72 -7.00 19.64 -7.12
CA GLU A 72 -7.00 18.19 -6.93
C GLU A 72 -6.13 17.72 -5.76
N LYS A 73 -5.37 18.63 -5.17
CA LYS A 73 -4.47 18.32 -4.06
C LYS A 73 -5.26 18.06 -2.79
N VAL A 74 -4.85 17.02 -2.08
CA VAL A 74 -5.49 16.60 -0.84
C VAL A 74 -4.50 16.67 0.32
N PRO A 75 -4.99 16.91 1.55
CA PRO A 75 -4.13 17.10 2.72
C PRO A 75 -3.51 15.78 3.25
N GLY A 76 -2.86 15.89 4.39
CA GLY A 76 -2.27 14.76 5.13
C GLY A 76 -0.83 14.50 4.71
N CYS A 77 -0.52 13.26 4.33
CA CYS A 77 0.84 12.87 3.96
C CYS A 77 1.20 13.27 2.52
N GLY A 78 2.47 13.57 2.31
CA GLY A 78 3.05 13.79 0.98
C GLY A 78 3.54 15.20 0.75
N ALA A 79 4.31 15.37 -0.33
CA ALA A 79 4.93 16.63 -0.71
C ALA A 79 4.07 17.45 -1.71
N LEU A 80 3.27 16.76 -2.54
CA LEU A 80 2.56 17.43 -3.65
C LEU A 80 1.54 18.46 -3.18
N GLN A 81 0.95 18.28 -2.00
CA GLN A 81 0.06 19.29 -1.39
C GLN A 81 0.72 20.65 -1.15
N HIS A 82 2.06 20.69 -1.05
CA HIS A 82 2.83 21.91 -0.78
C HIS A 82 3.44 22.52 -2.04
N ILE A 83 3.35 21.87 -3.20
CA ILE A 83 3.84 22.38 -4.48
C ILE A 83 2.82 23.38 -5.05
N THR A 84 3.24 24.60 -5.31
CA THR A 84 2.35 25.66 -5.82
C THR A 84 2.12 25.52 -7.33
N GLY A 85 0.88 25.73 -7.74
CA GLY A 85 0.41 25.70 -9.13
C GLY A 85 0.32 24.29 -9.71
N ASP A 86 -0.25 24.21 -10.90
CA ASP A 86 -0.40 22.98 -11.65
C ASP A 86 0.96 22.45 -12.10
N ARG A 87 1.18 21.15 -11.97
CA ARG A 87 2.43 20.49 -12.34
C ARG A 87 2.18 19.12 -12.96
N GLU A 88 3.05 18.75 -13.87
CA GLU A 88 3.06 17.42 -14.46
C GLU A 88 4.13 16.52 -13.84
N TYR A 89 3.76 15.28 -13.56
CA TYR A 89 4.67 14.24 -13.07
C TYR A 89 4.46 12.96 -13.86
N ASP A 90 5.52 12.22 -14.10
CA ASP A 90 5.39 10.87 -14.64
C ASP A 90 4.80 9.90 -13.62
N VAL A 91 4.16 8.85 -14.13
CA VAL A 91 3.49 7.81 -13.31
C VAL A 91 4.47 7.18 -12.32
N LEU A 92 5.72 6.90 -12.72
CA LEU A 92 6.71 6.30 -11.84
C LEU A 92 7.06 7.22 -10.67
N THR A 93 7.22 8.52 -10.92
CA THR A 93 7.45 9.53 -9.87
C THR A 93 6.29 9.55 -8.88
N LEU A 94 5.04 9.54 -9.37
CA LEU A 94 3.86 9.49 -8.50
C LEU A 94 3.83 8.20 -7.67
N CYS A 95 4.15 7.04 -8.25
CA CYS A 95 4.26 5.78 -7.51
C CYS A 95 5.34 5.86 -6.41
N LYS A 96 6.50 6.43 -6.70
CA LYS A 96 7.57 6.61 -5.71
C LYS A 96 7.12 7.51 -4.55
N LEU A 97 6.54 8.68 -4.83
CA LEU A 97 6.01 9.58 -3.79
C LEU A 97 4.91 8.91 -2.97
N MET A 98 3.98 8.21 -3.64
CA MET A 98 2.91 7.45 -2.99
C MET A 98 3.44 6.43 -1.98
N ILE A 99 4.53 5.75 -2.27
CA ILE A 99 5.11 4.73 -1.38
C ILE A 99 6.04 5.36 -0.35
N THR A 100 7.03 6.15 -0.77
CA THR A 100 8.15 6.57 0.10
C THR A 100 7.72 7.56 1.20
N ILE A 101 6.81 8.48 0.90
CA ILE A 101 6.30 9.49 1.83
C ILE A 101 4.78 9.43 1.97
N SER A 102 4.17 8.36 1.47
CA SER A 102 2.71 8.18 1.54
C SER A 102 1.90 9.31 0.91
N ASP A 103 2.35 9.91 -0.20
CA ASP A 103 1.69 11.07 -0.82
C ASP A 103 0.26 10.77 -1.26
N ASN A 104 -0.70 11.48 -0.67
CA ASN A 104 -2.13 11.26 -0.91
C ASN A 104 -2.58 11.84 -2.25
N THR A 105 -2.03 12.98 -2.66
CA THR A 105 -2.32 13.59 -3.96
C THR A 105 -1.84 12.70 -5.10
N ALA A 106 -0.60 12.16 -4.99
CA ALA A 106 -0.09 11.18 -5.95
C ALA A 106 -0.98 9.93 -6.03
N THR A 107 -1.45 9.45 -4.88
CA THR A 107 -2.35 8.29 -4.82
C THR A 107 -3.64 8.55 -5.58
N ASN A 108 -4.32 9.67 -5.31
CA ASN A 108 -5.57 10.02 -5.96
C ASN A 108 -5.40 10.26 -7.47
N ALA A 109 -4.28 10.87 -7.88
CA ALA A 109 -3.96 11.04 -9.30
C ALA A 109 -3.85 9.69 -10.03
N LEU A 110 -3.16 8.72 -9.44
CA LEU A 110 -3.05 7.37 -9.99
C LEU A 110 -4.40 6.65 -10.02
N ILE A 111 -5.21 6.75 -8.94
CA ILE A 111 -6.54 6.14 -8.92
C ILE A 111 -7.45 6.76 -9.97
N ARG A 112 -7.44 8.09 -10.16
CA ARG A 112 -8.24 8.77 -11.20
C ARG A 112 -7.80 8.34 -12.60
N HIS A 113 -6.48 8.29 -12.83
CA HIS A 113 -5.91 7.96 -14.13
C HIS A 113 -6.25 6.54 -14.59
N PHE A 114 -6.05 5.55 -13.71
CA PHE A 114 -6.29 4.15 -14.06
C PHE A 114 -7.73 3.69 -13.83
N GLY A 115 -8.47 4.37 -12.95
CA GLY A 115 -9.85 4.04 -12.57
C GLY A 115 -9.95 2.95 -11.52
N ILE A 116 -10.87 3.13 -10.56
CA ILE A 116 -11.09 2.23 -9.42
C ILE A 116 -11.39 0.80 -9.88
N GLU A 117 -12.33 0.64 -10.81
CA GLU A 117 -12.72 -0.70 -11.28
C GLU A 117 -11.58 -1.43 -11.98
N ALA A 118 -10.79 -0.69 -12.75
CA ALA A 118 -9.67 -1.27 -13.48
C ALA A 118 -8.54 -1.67 -12.53
N LEU A 119 -8.22 -0.86 -11.53
CA LEU A 119 -7.27 -1.22 -10.47
C LEU A 119 -7.74 -2.43 -9.67
N ASN A 120 -9.04 -2.51 -9.34
CA ASN A 120 -9.59 -3.68 -8.65
C ASN A 120 -9.52 -4.96 -9.50
N ARG A 121 -9.67 -4.88 -10.82
CA ARG A 121 -9.42 -6.04 -11.71
C ARG A 121 -7.94 -6.46 -11.68
N ASP A 122 -7.03 -5.49 -11.66
CA ASP A 122 -5.59 -5.81 -11.54
C ASP A 122 -5.24 -6.40 -10.18
N PHE A 123 -5.88 -5.95 -9.09
CA PHE A 123 -5.75 -6.59 -7.78
C PHE A 123 -6.14 -8.06 -7.81
N GLN A 124 -7.26 -8.41 -8.45
CA GLN A 124 -7.67 -9.81 -8.62
C GLN A 124 -6.61 -10.62 -9.40
N ARG A 125 -6.03 -10.05 -10.46
CA ARG A 125 -4.95 -10.69 -11.24
C ARG A 125 -3.67 -10.92 -10.41
N LEU A 126 -3.42 -10.06 -9.42
CA LEU A 126 -2.32 -10.21 -8.45
C LEU A 126 -2.63 -11.22 -7.35
N GLY A 127 -3.88 -11.73 -7.29
CA GLY A 127 -4.36 -12.67 -6.28
C GLY A 127 -4.92 -11.99 -5.02
N LEU A 128 -5.38 -10.75 -5.15
CA LEU A 128 -6.00 -9.97 -4.08
C LEU A 128 -7.52 -9.95 -4.32
N GLU A 129 -8.27 -10.81 -3.65
CA GLU A 129 -9.72 -10.95 -3.87
C GLU A 129 -10.53 -10.04 -2.96
N LYS A 130 -10.05 -9.81 -1.74
CA LYS A 130 -10.72 -9.03 -0.69
C LYS A 130 -10.17 -7.62 -0.54
N THR A 131 -8.89 -7.42 -0.89
CA THR A 131 -8.25 -6.10 -0.91
C THR A 131 -8.80 -5.29 -2.06
N ARG A 132 -9.44 -4.14 -1.77
CA ARG A 132 -10.18 -3.35 -2.76
C ARG A 132 -10.14 -1.86 -2.50
N ILE A 133 -10.17 -1.09 -3.60
CA ILE A 133 -10.43 0.35 -3.61
C ILE A 133 -11.92 0.57 -3.84
N TYR A 134 -12.54 1.40 -3.01
CA TYR A 134 -13.93 1.82 -3.17
C TYR A 134 -14.06 3.34 -3.36
N ARG A 135 -13.10 4.12 -2.88
CA ARG A 135 -13.12 5.59 -2.93
C ARG A 135 -11.72 6.18 -3.10
N LEU A 136 -11.68 7.44 -3.53
CA LEU A 136 -10.50 8.27 -3.41
C LEU A 136 -10.17 8.53 -1.93
N LEU A 137 -8.91 8.85 -1.65
CA LEU A 137 -8.53 9.33 -0.33
C LEU A 137 -9.16 10.72 -0.11
N PHE A 138 -9.60 11.00 1.11
CA PHE A 138 -10.30 12.25 1.47
C PHE A 138 -11.64 12.49 0.76
N ASP A 139 -12.24 11.48 0.16
CA ASP A 139 -13.63 11.51 -0.31
C ASP A 139 -14.57 11.38 0.91
N ALA A 140 -14.94 12.52 1.48
CA ALA A 140 -15.76 12.57 2.69
C ALA A 140 -17.19 12.07 2.45
N GLU A 141 -17.74 12.26 1.25
CA GLU A 141 -19.09 11.82 0.89
C GLU A 141 -19.14 10.28 0.82
N ALA A 142 -18.20 9.67 0.11
CA ALA A 142 -18.10 8.22 0.03
C ALA A 142 -17.82 7.60 1.41
N ALA A 143 -16.96 8.21 2.22
CA ALA A 143 -16.67 7.75 3.57
C ALA A 143 -17.93 7.82 4.48
N ALA A 144 -18.71 8.90 4.41
CA ALA A 144 -19.96 9.04 5.15
C ALA A 144 -21.03 8.01 4.71
N ALA A 145 -20.98 7.59 3.43
CA ALA A 145 -21.81 6.51 2.91
C ALA A 145 -21.32 5.09 3.29
N GLY A 146 -20.22 4.98 4.06
CA GLY A 146 -19.65 3.71 4.53
C GLY A 146 -18.73 3.02 3.51
N TRP A 147 -18.37 3.69 2.42
CA TRP A 147 -17.41 3.15 1.45
C TRP A 147 -15.99 3.34 1.96
N GLU A 148 -15.31 2.22 2.26
CA GLU A 148 -13.93 2.25 2.74
C GLU A 148 -13.01 1.37 1.89
N ASN A 149 -11.78 1.84 1.67
CA ASN A 149 -10.76 1.02 1.04
C ASN A 149 -10.34 -0.08 2.01
N LEU A 150 -10.35 -1.31 1.57
CA LEU A 150 -10.15 -2.48 2.41
C LEU A 150 -8.90 -3.26 2.01
N PHE A 151 -8.31 -3.94 3.00
CA PHE A 151 -7.28 -4.95 2.78
C PHE A 151 -7.49 -6.16 3.67
N GLN A 152 -6.94 -7.29 3.23
CA GLN A 152 -6.84 -8.51 4.03
C GLN A 152 -5.36 -8.77 4.35
N PRO A 153 -4.96 -8.93 5.63
CA PRO A 153 -3.56 -9.13 6.03
C PRO A 153 -2.86 -10.29 5.31
N GLU A 154 -3.54 -11.41 5.18
CA GLU A 154 -2.95 -12.59 4.53
C GLU A 154 -2.73 -12.41 3.03
N GLU A 155 -3.61 -11.70 2.32
CA GLU A 155 -3.41 -11.36 0.91
C GLU A 155 -2.17 -10.49 0.70
N LEU A 156 -2.02 -9.43 1.51
CA LEU A 156 -0.85 -8.56 1.40
C LEU A 156 0.44 -9.24 1.83
N ALA A 157 0.38 -10.13 2.82
CA ALA A 157 1.53 -10.95 3.20
C ALA A 157 1.98 -11.86 2.04
N ARG A 158 1.04 -12.50 1.33
CA ARG A 158 1.34 -13.30 0.13
C ARG A 158 1.91 -12.43 -1.01
N LEU A 159 1.40 -11.20 -1.18
CA LEU A 159 1.95 -10.26 -2.16
C LEU A 159 3.40 -9.91 -1.82
N LEU A 160 3.69 -9.58 -0.55
CA LEU A 160 5.05 -9.31 -0.08
C LEU A 160 5.98 -10.52 -0.25
N GLU A 161 5.51 -11.73 0.02
CA GLU A 161 6.30 -12.95 -0.22
C GLU A 161 6.63 -13.12 -1.70
N LYS A 162 5.67 -12.92 -2.61
CA LYS A 162 5.93 -12.94 -4.06
C LYS A 162 6.95 -11.87 -4.47
N ILE A 163 6.86 -10.66 -3.91
CA ILE A 163 7.83 -9.59 -4.15
C ILE A 163 9.24 -10.02 -3.71
N TYR A 164 9.37 -10.53 -2.49
CA TYR A 164 10.64 -11.01 -1.95
C TYR A 164 11.24 -12.14 -2.80
N ARG A 165 10.43 -13.12 -3.22
CA ARG A 165 10.85 -14.25 -4.06
C ARG A 165 11.10 -13.88 -5.51
N LYS A 166 10.82 -12.63 -5.92
CA LYS A 166 10.92 -12.15 -7.31
C LYS A 166 9.91 -12.82 -8.25
N GLU A 167 8.77 -13.20 -7.72
CA GLU A 167 7.67 -13.91 -8.40
C GLU A 167 6.44 -13.00 -8.64
N CYS A 168 6.47 -11.75 -8.15
CA CYS A 168 5.40 -10.79 -8.39
C CYS A 168 5.59 -10.13 -9.76
N ILE A 169 4.68 -10.40 -10.71
CA ILE A 169 4.67 -9.85 -12.07
C ILE A 169 5.88 -10.30 -12.90
N SER A 170 7.07 -9.87 -12.53
CA SER A 170 8.37 -10.27 -13.08
C SER A 170 9.47 -10.07 -12.03
N PRO A 171 10.68 -10.66 -12.22
CA PRO A 171 11.81 -10.38 -11.34
C PRO A 171 12.17 -8.90 -11.26
N GLU A 172 12.07 -8.15 -12.37
CA GLU A 172 12.36 -6.71 -12.45
C GLU A 172 11.33 -5.90 -11.68
N ALA A 173 10.03 -6.15 -11.91
CA ALA A 173 8.94 -5.48 -11.20
C ALA A 173 9.01 -5.76 -9.69
N SER A 174 9.32 -6.99 -9.29
CA SER A 174 9.50 -7.36 -7.89
C SER A 174 10.67 -6.62 -7.24
N ARG A 175 11.82 -6.49 -7.94
CA ARG A 175 12.94 -5.68 -7.46
C ARG A 175 12.53 -4.21 -7.30
N GLN A 176 11.85 -3.66 -8.29
CA GLN A 176 11.39 -2.26 -8.26
C GLN A 176 10.41 -2.00 -7.09
N LEU A 177 9.47 -2.92 -6.84
CA LEU A 177 8.58 -2.84 -5.68
C LEU A 177 9.36 -2.86 -4.37
N GLU A 178 10.25 -3.83 -4.19
CA GLU A 178 11.05 -3.96 -2.98
C GLU A 178 11.97 -2.76 -2.76
N ASP A 179 12.64 -2.27 -3.80
CA ASP A 179 13.55 -1.13 -3.71
C ASP A 179 12.81 0.15 -3.30
N VAL A 180 11.63 0.41 -3.88
CA VAL A 180 10.84 1.59 -3.51
C VAL A 180 10.23 1.46 -2.12
N LEU A 181 9.76 0.27 -1.71
CA LEU A 181 9.31 0.00 -0.34
C LEU A 181 10.42 0.21 0.69
N ALA A 182 11.66 -0.16 0.37
CA ALA A 182 12.82 0.04 1.24
C ALA A 182 13.26 1.51 1.37
N LEU A 183 12.73 2.40 0.53
CA LEU A 183 12.92 3.86 0.61
C LEU A 183 11.83 4.56 1.44
N GLN A 184 10.92 3.81 2.08
CA GLN A 184 9.90 4.38 2.98
C GLN A 184 10.54 5.24 4.07
N GLN A 185 9.99 6.43 4.31
CA GLN A 185 10.52 7.39 5.28
C GLN A 185 9.74 7.43 6.60
N ILE A 186 8.55 6.80 6.65
CA ILE A 186 7.73 6.75 7.87
C ILE A 186 8.09 5.49 8.66
N ASN A 187 9.14 5.56 9.46
CA ASN A 187 9.84 4.39 10.04
C ASN A 187 9.56 4.16 11.54
N HIS A 188 8.56 4.81 12.13
CA HIS A 188 8.31 4.74 13.58
C HIS A 188 7.59 3.45 14.05
N LYS A 189 7.05 2.64 13.12
CA LYS A 189 6.35 1.37 13.42
C LYS A 189 7.32 0.18 13.37
N ILE A 190 7.12 -0.79 12.47
CA ILE A 190 7.96 -2.00 12.40
C ILE A 190 9.45 -1.65 12.34
N PRO A 191 9.94 -0.79 11.42
CA PRO A 191 11.38 -0.48 11.38
C PRO A 191 11.90 0.17 12.66
N GLY A 192 11.09 1.02 13.30
CA GLY A 192 11.45 1.70 14.56
C GLY A 192 11.62 0.76 15.76
N ARG A 193 11.27 -0.51 15.62
CA ARG A 193 11.44 -1.57 16.63
C ARG A 193 12.55 -2.57 16.29
N LEU A 194 13.19 -2.40 15.13
CA LEU A 194 14.26 -3.28 14.66
C LEU A 194 15.63 -2.61 14.87
N PRO A 195 16.72 -3.39 14.89
CA PRO A 195 18.08 -2.85 14.98
C PRO A 195 18.35 -1.86 13.83
N ALA A 196 19.06 -0.78 14.15
CA ALA A 196 19.44 0.22 13.17
C ALA A 196 20.29 -0.39 12.04
N GLY A 197 20.06 0.09 10.81
CA GLY A 197 20.82 -0.35 9.64
C GLY A 197 20.24 -1.56 8.92
N LEU A 198 19.15 -2.17 9.43
CA LEU A 198 18.43 -3.17 8.67
C LEU A 198 17.66 -2.53 7.52
N ARG A 199 17.78 -3.13 6.32
CA ARG A 199 16.96 -2.75 5.18
C ARG A 199 15.58 -3.36 5.35
N VAL A 200 14.57 -2.53 5.53
CA VAL A 200 13.17 -2.94 5.69
C VAL A 200 12.37 -2.38 4.53
N ALA A 201 11.77 -3.26 3.76
CA ALA A 201 10.80 -2.89 2.72
C ALA A 201 9.41 -2.98 3.34
N HIS A 202 8.74 -1.83 3.51
CA HIS A 202 7.49 -1.76 4.24
C HIS A 202 6.56 -0.66 3.75
N LYS A 203 5.30 -0.70 4.18
CA LYS A 203 4.32 0.37 3.97
C LYS A 203 3.46 0.56 5.20
N THR A 204 3.41 1.79 5.70
CA THR A 204 2.54 2.20 6.81
C THR A 204 1.16 2.65 6.34
N GLY A 205 0.17 2.52 7.21
CA GLY A 205 -1.18 3.10 7.05
C GLY A 205 -1.68 3.67 8.36
N GLU A 206 -2.16 4.90 8.34
CA GLU A 206 -2.71 5.59 9.51
C GLU A 206 -3.95 6.39 9.11
N ASP A 207 -4.95 6.33 9.95
CA ASP A 207 -6.14 7.19 9.93
C ASP A 207 -6.70 7.26 11.34
N SER A 208 -7.77 8.05 11.55
CA SER A 208 -8.41 8.14 12.86
C SER A 208 -8.87 6.76 13.35
N GLY A 209 -8.28 6.30 14.48
CA GLY A 209 -8.54 4.97 15.03
C GLY A 209 -7.94 3.79 14.26
N ILE A 210 -7.14 4.02 13.22
CA ILE A 210 -6.56 2.98 12.37
C ILE A 210 -5.04 3.08 12.41
N THR A 211 -4.37 1.95 12.63
CA THR A 211 -2.91 1.84 12.56
C THR A 211 -2.51 0.52 11.91
N ASN A 212 -1.85 0.61 10.77
CA ASN A 212 -1.38 -0.52 9.98
C ASN A 212 0.10 -0.39 9.66
N ASP A 213 0.80 -1.52 9.51
CA ASP A 213 2.14 -1.60 8.89
C ASP A 213 2.35 -3.01 8.30
N LEU A 214 3.06 -3.10 7.19
CA LEU A 214 3.37 -4.37 6.55
C LEU A 214 4.75 -4.35 5.88
#